data_6b209f2c9db775f566fcfc91c4d83fa9
#
_entry.id   6b209f2c9db775f566fcfc91c4d83fa9
#
_cell.length_a   1.000
_cell.length_b   1.000
_cell.length_c   1.000
_cell.angle_alpha   90.00
_cell.angle_beta   90.00
_cell.angle_gamma   90.00
#
_symmetry.space_group_name_H-M   'P 1'
#
loop_
_entity.id
_entity.type
_entity.pdbx_description
1 polymer ?
#
loop_
_entity_poly.entity_id
_entity_poly.type
_entity_poly.pdbx_seq_one_letter_code
_entity_poly.pdbx_strand_id
1 'polypeptide(L)'
;LARRTTTIAAGVIEAGTVGALRTTVCGMRRGKPLISFTANWFVTGELDEDWDLRGDGWRVEVEGDAPLDMHLRFTVAPQLKAATTPGYTAHRAVNSVSCVCEAAAGIRTSAELPQVIADLREPGAR
;
A
#
# COMPACT_ATOMS: atom_id res chain seq x y z
N LEU A 1 -15.87 1.67 -11.29
CA LEU A 1 -15.32 2.13 -12.56
C LEU A 1 -15.19 3.65 -12.57
N ALA A 2 -14.43 4.21 -13.52
CA ALA A 2 -14.36 5.67 -13.72
C ALA A 2 -15.71 6.19 -14.24
N ARG A 3 -16.26 7.21 -13.59
CA ARG A 3 -17.55 7.82 -13.97
C ARG A 3 -17.43 8.68 -15.23
N ARG A 4 -16.26 9.26 -15.47
CA ARG A 4 -15.97 10.10 -16.65
C ARG A 4 -14.54 9.92 -17.11
N THR A 5 -14.31 10.21 -18.39
CA THR A 5 -12.97 10.22 -18.97
C THR A 5 -12.10 11.25 -18.27
N THR A 6 -10.92 10.84 -17.81
CA THR A 6 -9.99 11.66 -17.03
C THR A 6 -8.58 11.51 -17.57
N THR A 7 -7.90 12.63 -17.79
CA THR A 7 -6.47 12.63 -18.16
C THR A 7 -5.60 12.59 -16.91
N ILE A 8 -4.66 11.66 -16.88
CA ILE A 8 -3.66 11.51 -15.83
C ILE A 8 -2.25 11.55 -16.45
N ALA A 9 -1.21 11.59 -15.62
CA ALA A 9 0.18 11.68 -16.11
C ALA A 9 0.59 10.49 -17.01
N ALA A 10 -0.01 9.32 -16.82
CA ALA A 10 0.29 8.11 -17.59
C ALA A 10 -0.57 7.95 -18.87
N GLY A 11 -1.57 8.84 -19.10
CA GLY A 11 -2.45 8.75 -20.26
C GLY A 11 -3.89 9.11 -19.93
N VAL A 12 -4.85 8.52 -20.65
CA VAL A 12 -6.28 8.77 -20.50
C VAL A 12 -6.96 7.54 -19.92
N ILE A 13 -7.79 7.74 -18.90
CA ILE A 13 -8.71 6.74 -18.35
C ILE A 13 -10.08 7.04 -18.92
N GLU A 14 -10.59 6.16 -19.75
CA GLU A 14 -11.92 6.30 -20.35
C GLU A 14 -13.04 6.06 -19.33
N ALA A 15 -14.16 6.76 -19.47
CA ALA A 15 -15.36 6.47 -18.70
C ALA A 15 -15.78 5.00 -18.84
N GLY A 16 -16.20 4.37 -17.75
CA GLY A 16 -16.59 2.95 -17.75
C GLY A 16 -15.41 1.98 -17.65
N THR A 17 -14.16 2.45 -17.61
CA THR A 17 -12.98 1.60 -17.40
C THR A 17 -12.54 1.60 -15.92
N VAL A 18 -11.51 0.82 -15.59
CA VAL A 18 -11.01 0.71 -14.21
C VAL A 18 -10.33 2.00 -13.79
N GLY A 19 -10.99 2.78 -12.92
CA GLY A 19 -10.44 3.99 -12.31
C GLY A 19 -9.87 3.77 -10.90
N ALA A 20 -10.22 2.64 -10.27
CA ALA A 20 -9.74 2.29 -8.93
C ALA A 20 -9.79 0.78 -8.71
N LEU A 21 -9.00 0.32 -7.75
CA LEU A 21 -8.97 -1.06 -7.25
C LEU A 21 -8.93 -1.02 -5.72
N ARG A 22 -9.82 -1.78 -5.08
CA ARG A 22 -9.80 -2.01 -3.63
C ARG A 22 -9.35 -3.44 -3.36
N THR A 23 -8.37 -3.59 -2.50
CA THR A 23 -7.93 -4.88 -1.99
C THR A 23 -8.14 -4.92 -0.49
N THR A 24 -8.84 -5.93 0.00
CA THR A 24 -9.01 -6.17 1.44
C THR A 24 -8.46 -7.53 1.79
N VAL A 25 -7.58 -7.57 2.78
CA VAL A 25 -7.02 -8.81 3.35
C VAL A 25 -7.54 -8.95 4.77
N CYS A 26 -8.14 -10.08 5.08
CA CYS A 26 -8.76 -10.33 6.38
C CYS A 26 -8.06 -11.46 7.13
N GLY A 27 -7.69 -11.21 8.38
CA GLY A 27 -7.38 -12.25 9.36
C GLY A 27 -8.67 -12.77 9.98
N MET A 28 -8.95 -14.05 9.74
CA MET A 28 -10.22 -14.68 10.17
C MET A 28 -10.08 -15.40 11.50
N ARG A 29 -11.07 -15.27 12.37
CA ARG A 29 -11.20 -16.06 13.60
C ARG A 29 -12.60 -16.66 13.70
N ARG A 30 -12.68 -17.99 13.78
CA ARG A 30 -13.97 -18.73 13.86
C ARG A 30 -14.96 -18.31 12.76
N GLY A 31 -14.47 -18.15 11.54
CA GLY A 31 -15.30 -17.81 10.36
C GLY A 31 -15.72 -16.32 10.26
N LYS A 32 -15.22 -15.46 11.16
CA LYS A 32 -15.49 -14.01 11.13
C LYS A 32 -14.19 -13.23 10.94
N PRO A 33 -14.20 -12.11 10.23
CA PRO A 33 -13.07 -11.18 10.22
C PRO A 33 -12.76 -10.72 11.64
N LEU A 34 -11.49 -10.79 12.04
CA LEU A 34 -10.99 -10.22 13.28
C LEU A 34 -10.17 -8.97 13.02
N ILE A 35 -9.39 -9.00 11.95
CA ILE A 35 -8.61 -7.87 11.48
C ILE A 35 -8.77 -7.75 9.96
N SER A 36 -8.99 -6.56 9.47
CA SER A 36 -9.08 -6.26 8.03
C SER A 36 -8.11 -5.17 7.67
N PHE A 37 -7.32 -5.41 6.62
CA PHE A 37 -6.45 -4.42 6.02
C PHE A 37 -6.98 -4.09 4.63
N THR A 38 -7.32 -2.82 4.40
CA THR A 38 -7.85 -2.34 3.13
C THR A 38 -6.90 -1.34 2.49
N ALA A 39 -6.54 -1.59 1.24
CA ALA A 39 -5.78 -0.68 0.38
C ALA A 39 -6.65 -0.25 -0.81
N ASN A 40 -6.79 1.05 -1.01
CA ASN A 40 -7.44 1.64 -2.17
C ASN A 40 -6.36 2.19 -3.11
N TRP A 41 -6.34 1.68 -4.33
CA TRP A 41 -5.49 2.17 -5.42
C TRP A 41 -6.38 2.90 -6.40
N PHE A 42 -6.21 4.20 -6.57
CA PHE A 42 -7.07 4.97 -7.46
C PHE A 42 -6.27 6.01 -8.25
N VAL A 43 -6.69 6.23 -9.47
CA VAL A 43 -6.13 7.24 -10.39
C VAL A 43 -7.11 8.41 -10.58
N THR A 44 -8.37 8.22 -10.16
CA THR A 44 -9.40 9.26 -10.12
C THR A 44 -10.32 9.02 -8.92
N GLY A 45 -10.82 10.10 -8.32
CA GLY A 45 -11.87 10.05 -7.29
C GLY A 45 -13.28 10.02 -7.89
N GLU A 46 -13.40 10.22 -9.21
CA GLU A 46 -14.68 10.21 -9.93
C GLU A 46 -15.08 8.78 -10.30
N LEU A 47 -15.55 8.04 -9.30
CA LEU A 47 -15.96 6.64 -9.43
C LEU A 47 -17.47 6.52 -9.49
N ASP A 48 -17.97 5.42 -10.05
CA ASP A 48 -19.39 5.05 -10.11
C ASP A 48 -19.99 4.75 -8.73
N GLU A 49 -19.16 4.29 -7.79
CA GLU A 49 -19.51 4.07 -6.40
C GLU A 49 -18.76 5.05 -5.49
N ASP A 50 -19.36 5.42 -4.37
CA ASP A 50 -18.70 6.18 -3.30
C ASP A 50 -17.85 5.20 -2.46
N TRP A 51 -16.55 5.33 -2.59
CA TRP A 51 -15.60 4.48 -1.88
C TRP A 51 -15.12 5.08 -0.56
N ASP A 52 -15.67 6.19 -0.11
CA ASP A 52 -15.19 6.92 1.08
C ASP A 52 -13.64 7.10 1.04
N LEU A 53 -13.15 7.61 -0.09
CA LEU A 53 -11.72 7.82 -0.30
C LEU A 53 -11.24 8.99 0.55
N ARG A 54 -10.81 8.71 1.77
CA ARG A 54 -10.30 9.72 2.73
C ARG A 54 -8.86 10.15 2.44
N GLY A 55 -8.43 10.04 1.22
CA GLY A 55 -7.07 10.31 0.73
C GLY A 55 -6.27 9.05 0.49
N ASP A 56 -5.00 9.23 0.09
CA ASP A 56 -4.09 8.11 -0.14
C ASP A 56 -3.72 7.44 1.17
N GLY A 57 -3.71 6.12 1.21
CA GLY A 57 -3.31 5.36 2.37
C GLY A 57 -4.04 4.04 2.54
N TRP A 58 -3.93 3.52 3.73
CA TRP A 58 -4.49 2.23 4.10
C TRP A 58 -5.41 2.36 5.30
N ARG A 59 -6.35 1.42 5.43
CA ARG A 59 -7.20 1.30 6.60
C ARG A 59 -6.99 -0.06 7.25
N VAL A 60 -6.86 -0.07 8.57
CA VAL A 60 -6.81 -1.28 9.38
C VAL A 60 -7.97 -1.25 10.36
N GLU A 61 -8.83 -2.25 10.32
CA GLU A 61 -9.95 -2.42 11.21
C GLU A 61 -9.73 -3.67 12.06
N VAL A 62 -9.95 -3.57 13.35
CA VAL A 62 -9.88 -4.69 14.29
C VAL A 62 -11.22 -4.81 14.98
N GLU A 63 -11.82 -5.99 14.91
CA GLU A 63 -13.05 -6.35 15.58
C GLU A 63 -12.77 -7.03 16.93
N GLY A 64 -13.70 -6.99 17.87
CA GLY A 64 -13.60 -7.70 19.13
C GLY A 64 -13.79 -6.81 20.35
N ASP A 65 -13.26 -7.23 21.50
CA ASP A 65 -13.49 -6.58 22.79
C ASP A 65 -12.82 -5.18 22.88
N ALA A 66 -11.80 -4.95 22.07
CA ALA A 66 -11.15 -3.65 21.92
C ALA A 66 -11.10 -3.27 20.43
N PRO A 67 -12.23 -2.86 19.84
CA PRO A 67 -12.30 -2.52 18.43
C PRO A 67 -11.41 -1.31 18.09
N LEU A 68 -10.78 -1.36 16.93
CA LEU A 68 -9.86 -0.31 16.47
C LEU A 68 -10.11 -0.03 14.99
N ASP A 69 -10.10 1.24 14.61
CA ASP A 69 -10.13 1.71 13.23
C ASP A 69 -8.98 2.71 13.02
N MET A 70 -7.99 2.31 12.22
CA MET A 70 -6.83 3.11 11.90
C MET A 70 -6.80 3.49 10.43
N HIS A 71 -6.58 4.77 10.16
CA HIS A 71 -6.26 5.27 8.84
C HIS A 71 -4.79 5.69 8.76
N LEU A 72 -4.00 4.99 7.94
CA LEU A 72 -2.63 5.36 7.63
C LEU A 72 -2.64 6.24 6.38
N ARG A 73 -2.13 7.46 6.50
CA ARG A 73 -2.06 8.43 5.41
C ARG A 73 -0.60 8.76 5.08
N PHE A 74 -0.31 8.83 3.80
CA PHE A 74 0.98 9.33 3.32
C PHE A 74 0.89 10.84 3.14
N THR A 75 1.56 11.59 4.01
CA THR A 75 1.53 13.07 4.01
C THR A 75 2.55 13.65 3.03
N VAL A 76 2.52 13.17 1.78
CA VAL A 76 3.41 13.66 0.73
C VAL A 76 2.70 14.79 -0.03
N ALA A 77 3.39 15.92 -0.20
CA ALA A 77 2.87 17.02 -1.00
C ALA A 77 2.59 16.54 -2.44
N PRO A 78 1.48 16.98 -3.07
CA PRO A 78 1.08 16.49 -4.40
C PRO A 78 2.20 16.57 -5.45
N GLN A 79 3.02 17.63 -5.41
CA GLN A 79 4.12 17.85 -6.33
C GLN A 79 5.26 16.83 -6.19
N LEU A 80 5.41 16.23 -5.00
CA LEU A 80 6.46 15.27 -4.68
C LEU A 80 5.99 13.81 -4.78
N LYS A 81 4.70 13.56 -4.98
CA LYS A 81 4.14 12.19 -5.01
C LYS A 81 4.84 11.30 -6.02
N ALA A 82 4.99 11.75 -7.27
CA ALA A 82 5.59 10.97 -8.33
C ALA A 82 7.05 10.56 -8.03
N ALA A 83 7.81 11.42 -7.33
CA ALA A 83 9.19 11.16 -6.95
C ALA A 83 9.29 10.28 -5.68
N THR A 84 8.36 10.44 -4.73
CA THR A 84 8.46 9.80 -3.39
C THR A 84 7.76 8.45 -3.34
N THR A 85 6.58 8.33 -3.97
CA THR A 85 5.74 7.12 -3.86
C THR A 85 6.45 5.82 -4.28
N PRO A 86 7.25 5.78 -5.37
CA PRO A 86 7.97 4.57 -5.74
C PRO A 86 8.93 4.08 -4.65
N GLY A 87 9.49 4.99 -3.85
CA GLY A 87 10.39 4.68 -2.74
C GLY A 87 9.76 3.78 -1.68
N TYR A 88 8.46 3.90 -1.42
CA TYR A 88 7.78 3.05 -0.42
C TYR A 88 7.88 1.56 -0.74
N THR A 89 7.89 1.19 -2.03
CA THR A 89 8.08 -0.20 -2.46
C THR A 89 9.57 -0.51 -2.66
N ALA A 90 10.30 0.39 -3.33
CA ALA A 90 11.70 0.18 -3.68
C ALA A 90 12.60 0.01 -2.45
N HIS A 91 12.41 0.83 -1.41
CA HIS A 91 13.20 0.72 -0.18
C HIS A 91 13.05 -0.65 0.49
N ARG A 92 11.85 -1.23 0.50
CA ARG A 92 11.64 -2.57 1.04
C ARG A 92 12.43 -3.62 0.26
N ALA A 93 12.40 -3.55 -1.07
CA ALA A 93 13.13 -4.46 -1.94
C ALA A 93 14.66 -4.31 -1.76
N VAL A 94 15.17 -3.07 -1.82
CA VAL A 94 16.61 -2.79 -1.69
C VAL A 94 17.13 -3.21 -0.33
N ASN A 95 16.43 -2.89 0.75
CA ASN A 95 16.87 -3.24 2.10
C ASN A 95 16.84 -4.75 2.38
N SER A 96 16.13 -5.55 1.59
CA SER A 96 16.12 -7.00 1.75
C SER A 96 17.26 -7.72 0.99
N VAL A 97 18.00 -7.02 0.14
CA VAL A 97 19.02 -7.66 -0.73
C VAL A 97 20.05 -8.47 0.07
N SER A 98 20.66 -7.89 1.10
CA SER A 98 21.66 -8.62 1.91
C SER A 98 21.07 -9.86 2.56
N CYS A 99 19.88 -9.74 3.16
CA CYS A 99 19.20 -10.88 3.80
C CYS A 99 18.87 -12.00 2.79
N VAL A 100 18.49 -11.64 1.57
CA VAL A 100 18.20 -12.61 0.50
C VAL A 100 19.51 -13.30 0.04
N CYS A 101 20.59 -12.54 -0.09
CA CYS A 101 21.89 -13.10 -0.48
C CYS A 101 22.47 -14.07 0.55
N GLU A 102 22.19 -13.87 1.83
CA GLU A 102 22.63 -14.71 2.95
C GLU A 102 21.70 -15.91 3.19
N ALA A 103 20.48 -15.88 2.66
CA ALA A 103 19.50 -16.95 2.85
C ALA A 103 19.90 -18.21 2.06
N ALA A 104 19.41 -19.36 2.50
CA ALA A 104 19.53 -20.60 1.75
C ALA A 104 18.87 -20.46 0.35
N ALA A 105 19.42 -21.15 -0.66
CA ALA A 105 18.91 -21.09 -2.03
C ALA A 105 17.42 -21.45 -2.10
N GLY A 106 16.66 -20.71 -2.92
CA GLY A 106 15.24 -20.91 -3.14
C GLY A 106 14.45 -19.61 -3.17
N ILE A 107 13.12 -19.71 -3.36
CA ILE A 107 12.20 -18.59 -3.26
C ILE A 107 11.95 -18.32 -1.78
N ARG A 108 12.08 -17.05 -1.37
CA ARG A 108 11.87 -16.61 0.01
C ARG A 108 10.68 -15.66 0.10
N THR A 109 9.86 -15.85 1.10
CA THR A 109 8.76 -14.94 1.43
C THR A 109 9.23 -13.95 2.50
N SER A 110 8.52 -12.83 2.64
CA SER A 110 8.80 -11.84 3.69
C SER A 110 8.61 -12.39 5.11
N ALA A 111 7.86 -13.48 5.28
CA ALA A 111 7.68 -14.15 6.57
C ALA A 111 8.90 -15.01 6.98
N GLU A 112 9.69 -15.46 5.99
CA GLU A 112 10.87 -16.32 6.22
C GLU A 112 12.17 -15.50 6.36
N LEU A 113 12.12 -14.23 5.95
CA LEU A 113 13.24 -13.30 6.08
C LEU A 113 13.15 -12.55 7.40
N PRO A 114 14.31 -12.12 7.96
CA PRO A 114 14.29 -11.26 9.14
C PRO A 114 13.55 -9.96 8.84
N GLN A 115 12.99 -9.33 9.88
CA GLN A 115 12.39 -8.01 9.72
C GLN A 115 13.45 -7.02 9.22
N VAL A 116 13.20 -6.45 8.05
CA VAL A 116 14.11 -5.50 7.44
C VAL A 116 13.88 -4.12 8.04
N ILE A 117 14.90 -3.59 8.71
CA ILE A 117 14.91 -2.27 9.31
C ILE A 117 15.66 -1.32 8.37
N ALA A 118 15.13 -0.11 8.18
CA ALA A 118 15.81 0.91 7.41
C ALA A 118 17.18 1.25 8.04
N ASP A 119 18.20 1.36 7.22
CA ASP A 119 19.50 1.88 7.66
C ASP A 119 19.40 3.41 7.70
N LEU A 120 19.37 3.96 8.91
CA LEU A 120 19.26 5.40 9.14
C LEU A 120 20.63 6.08 9.33
N ARG A 121 21.73 5.38 9.08
CA ARG A 121 23.06 5.98 9.16
C ARG A 121 23.26 6.96 8.01
N GLU A 122 23.95 8.04 8.31
CA GLU A 122 24.35 9.02 7.31
C GLU A 122 25.24 8.36 6.23
N PRO A 123 25.06 8.68 4.95
CA PRO A 123 25.95 8.22 3.90
C PRO A 123 27.40 8.61 4.19
N GLY A 124 28.26 7.63 4.43
CA GLY A 124 29.67 7.84 4.73
C GLY A 124 30.06 7.75 6.21
N ALA A 125 29.14 7.60 7.15
CA ALA A 125 29.45 7.25 8.53
C ALA A 125 29.83 5.75 8.63
N ARG A 126 31.12 5.44 8.59
CA ARG A 126 31.71 4.13 8.88
C ARG A 126 32.39 4.15 10.22
#